data_b132ba08ddc54628dc670b08bba503c5
#
_entry.id   b132ba08ddc54628dc670b08bba503c5
#
_cell.length_a   1.000
_cell.length_b   1.000
_cell.length_c   1.000
_cell.angle_alpha   90.00
_cell.angle_beta   90.00
_cell.angle_gamma   90.00
#
_symmetry.space_group_name_H-M   'P 1'
#
loop_
_entity.id
_entity.type
_entity.pdbx_description
1 polymer ?
#
loop_
_entity_poly.entity_id
_entity_poly.type
_entity_poly.pdbx_seq_one_letter_code
_entity_poly.pdbx_strand_id
1 'polypeptide(L)'
;MQKYPEYKGRDLYLTGESFAGHYIPNIARKLQLMNHPDINLQGIAIGNGWVDPMYQYPAYPKFALSENLISYGHSMVLEGLYAVC
;
A
#
# COMPACT_ATOMS: atom_id res chain seq x y z
N MET A 1 22.43 -10.32 2.99
CA MET A 1 23.01 -11.39 2.16
C MET A 1 24.32 -11.97 2.71
N GLN A 2 25.07 -11.26 3.58
CA GLN A 2 26.29 -11.83 4.19
C GLN A 2 26.02 -13.08 5.05
N LYS A 3 24.90 -13.10 5.78
CA LYS A 3 24.53 -14.23 6.66
C LYS A 3 24.05 -15.47 5.90
N TYR A 4 23.50 -15.27 4.69
CA TYR A 4 22.92 -16.33 3.86
C TYR A 4 23.37 -16.12 2.39
N PRO A 5 24.61 -16.46 2.06
CA PRO A 5 25.18 -16.23 0.74
C PRO A 5 24.51 -17.03 -0.38
N GLU A 6 23.86 -18.14 -0.04
CA GLU A 6 23.12 -18.99 -0.99
C GLU A 6 21.89 -18.33 -1.61
N TYR A 7 21.42 -17.18 -1.03
CA TYR A 7 20.31 -16.40 -1.58
C TYR A 7 20.75 -15.23 -2.48
N LYS A 8 22.04 -15.04 -2.69
CA LYS A 8 22.55 -13.98 -3.56
C LYS A 8 22.06 -14.16 -5.00
N GLY A 9 21.58 -13.06 -5.59
CA GLY A 9 21.14 -13.02 -6.98
C GLY A 9 19.85 -13.79 -7.29
N ARG A 10 19.23 -14.44 -6.28
CA ARG A 10 17.91 -15.07 -6.47
C ARG A 10 16.84 -14.02 -6.66
N ASP A 11 15.75 -14.39 -7.32
CA ASP A 11 14.58 -13.56 -7.49
C ASP A 11 14.03 -13.14 -6.12
N LEU A 12 13.88 -11.83 -5.93
CA LEU A 12 13.36 -11.21 -4.72
C LEU A 12 11.99 -10.59 -5.00
N TYR A 13 11.03 -10.92 -4.17
CA TYR A 13 9.71 -10.27 -4.17
C TYR A 13 9.46 -9.64 -2.80
N LEU A 14 8.90 -8.43 -2.79
CA LEU A 14 8.47 -7.77 -1.57
C LEU A 14 6.96 -7.87 -1.45
N THR A 15 6.48 -8.43 -0.36
CA THR A 15 5.04 -8.59 -0.13
C THR A 15 4.65 -7.99 1.21
N GLY A 16 3.41 -7.48 1.29
CA GLY A 16 2.88 -6.96 2.53
C GLY A 16 1.43 -6.56 2.42
N GLU A 17 0.90 -6.02 3.51
CA GLU A 17 -0.50 -5.67 3.66
C GLU A 17 -0.64 -4.30 4.35
N SER A 18 -1.79 -3.63 4.13
CA SER A 18 -2.20 -2.42 4.85
C SER A 18 -1.16 -1.31 4.75
N PHE A 19 -0.55 -0.88 5.86
CA PHE A 19 0.46 0.17 5.88
C PHE A 19 1.75 -0.17 5.11
N ALA A 20 1.94 -1.43 4.74
CA ALA A 20 3.01 -1.83 3.83
C ALA A 20 2.88 -1.18 2.44
N GLY A 21 1.70 -0.65 2.09
CA GLY A 21 1.51 0.23 0.94
C GLY A 21 2.39 1.46 0.94
N HIS A 22 2.80 1.92 2.14
CA HIS A 22 3.78 2.99 2.31
C HIS A 22 5.23 2.48 2.32
N TYR A 23 5.49 1.34 2.96
CA TYR A 23 6.85 0.81 3.10
C TYR A 23 7.40 0.18 1.83
N ILE A 24 6.63 -0.72 1.20
CA ILE A 24 7.11 -1.56 0.11
C ILE A 24 7.55 -0.74 -1.11
N PRO A 25 6.78 0.25 -1.62
CA PRO A 25 7.23 1.06 -2.74
C PRO A 25 8.53 1.82 -2.45
N ASN A 26 8.67 2.33 -1.22
CA ASN A 26 9.88 3.04 -0.80
C ASN A 26 11.10 2.10 -0.72
N ILE A 27 10.93 0.90 -0.17
CA ILE A 27 11.98 -0.12 -0.14
C ILE A 27 12.35 -0.55 -1.55
N ALA A 28 11.37 -0.86 -2.40
CA ALA A 28 11.60 -1.27 -3.78
C ALA A 28 12.37 -0.20 -4.57
N ARG A 29 11.94 1.06 -4.46
CA ARG A 29 12.66 2.19 -5.09
C ARG A 29 14.11 2.29 -4.59
N LYS A 30 14.31 2.16 -3.27
CA LYS A 30 15.66 2.20 -2.70
C LYS A 30 16.53 1.08 -3.24
N LEU A 31 16.01 -0.16 -3.33
CA LEU A 31 16.75 -1.30 -3.88
C LEU A 31 17.11 -1.10 -5.35
N GLN A 32 16.19 -0.57 -6.16
CA GLN A 32 16.46 -0.24 -7.56
C GLN A 32 17.56 0.81 -7.70
N LEU A 33 17.52 1.87 -6.90
CA LEU A 33 18.55 2.92 -6.92
C LEU A 33 19.93 2.43 -6.46
N MET A 34 19.96 1.49 -5.51
CA MET A 34 21.22 0.89 -5.04
C MET A 34 21.88 0.01 -6.09
N ASN A 35 21.11 -0.56 -7.02
CA ASN A 35 21.56 -1.45 -8.08
C ASN A 35 22.60 -2.49 -7.58
N HIS A 36 22.32 -3.11 -6.43
CA HIS A 36 23.28 -4.02 -5.80
C HIS A 36 23.30 -5.37 -6.50
N PRO A 37 24.48 -5.91 -6.90
CA PRO A 37 24.57 -7.10 -7.73
C PRO A 37 24.00 -8.37 -7.08
N ASP A 38 23.93 -8.42 -5.75
CA ASP A 38 23.39 -9.56 -5.01
C ASP A 38 21.86 -9.49 -4.81
N ILE A 39 21.19 -8.41 -5.27
CA ILE A 39 19.75 -8.16 -5.06
C ILE A 39 19.05 -8.10 -6.40
N ASN A 40 18.24 -9.10 -6.69
CA ASN A 40 17.47 -9.21 -7.92
C ASN A 40 15.98 -8.99 -7.64
N LEU A 41 15.56 -7.73 -7.47
CA LEU A 41 14.16 -7.40 -7.22
C LEU A 41 13.33 -7.58 -8.50
N GLN A 42 12.38 -8.52 -8.47
CA GLN A 42 11.49 -8.88 -9.58
C GLN A 42 10.12 -8.22 -9.47
N GLY A 43 9.61 -8.02 -8.27
CA GLY A 43 8.29 -7.46 -8.12
C GLY A 43 7.87 -7.15 -6.68
N ILE A 44 6.72 -6.49 -6.58
CA ILE A 44 6.06 -6.19 -5.31
C ILE A 44 4.62 -6.65 -5.36
N ALA A 45 4.07 -7.05 -4.20
CA ALA A 45 2.65 -7.35 -4.04
C ALA A 45 2.14 -6.77 -2.71
N ILE A 46 1.04 -6.01 -2.77
CA ILE A 46 0.50 -5.30 -1.60
C ILE A 46 -0.99 -5.60 -1.51
N GLY A 47 -1.41 -6.28 -0.44
CA GLY A 47 -2.80 -6.53 -0.12
C GLY A 47 -3.41 -5.33 0.60
N ASN A 48 -4.54 -4.80 0.10
CA ASN A 48 -5.28 -3.68 0.72
C ASN A 48 -4.35 -2.55 1.18
N GLY A 49 -3.42 -2.14 0.31
CA GLY A 49 -2.35 -1.20 0.64
C GLY A 49 -2.84 0.21 0.90
N TRP A 50 -2.36 0.82 1.97
CA TRP A 50 -2.53 2.24 2.23
C TRP A 50 -1.48 3.03 1.43
N VAL A 51 -1.83 3.40 0.20
CA VAL A 51 -0.90 3.97 -0.78
C VAL A 51 -1.16 5.45 -1.05
N ASP A 52 -2.42 5.89 -0.98
CA ASP A 52 -2.83 7.27 -1.21
C ASP A 52 -4.07 7.60 -0.37
N PRO A 53 -3.90 8.09 0.86
CA PRO A 53 -5.02 8.40 1.77
C PRO A 53 -6.01 9.40 1.19
N MET A 54 -5.54 10.38 0.43
CA MET A 54 -6.39 11.42 -0.16
C MET A 54 -7.45 10.84 -1.09
N TYR A 55 -7.08 9.81 -1.87
CA TYR A 55 -8.02 9.11 -2.74
C TYR A 55 -8.76 7.96 -2.05
N GLN A 56 -8.13 7.31 -1.06
CA GLN A 56 -8.71 6.13 -0.41
C GLN A 56 -9.77 6.49 0.65
N TYR A 57 -9.56 7.52 1.45
CA TYR A 57 -10.48 7.87 2.54
C TYR A 57 -11.89 8.23 2.08
N PRO A 58 -12.12 8.95 0.97
CA PRO A 58 -13.47 9.21 0.47
C PRO A 58 -14.24 7.94 0.06
N ALA A 59 -13.59 6.79 -0.06
CA ALA A 59 -14.26 5.52 -0.32
C ALA A 59 -14.95 4.93 0.92
N TYR A 60 -14.53 5.28 2.14
CA TYR A 60 -15.09 4.70 3.36
C TYR A 60 -16.59 5.00 3.56
N PRO A 61 -17.08 6.25 3.44
CA PRO A 61 -18.52 6.51 3.57
C PRO A 61 -19.33 5.82 2.47
N LYS A 62 -18.80 5.73 1.25
CA LYS A 62 -19.47 5.04 0.14
C LYS A 62 -19.57 3.54 0.40
N PHE A 63 -18.50 2.92 0.88
CA PHE A 63 -18.49 1.51 1.27
C PHE A 63 -19.45 1.26 2.43
N ALA A 64 -19.40 2.07 3.48
CA ALA A 64 -20.31 1.93 4.62
C ALA A 64 -21.78 2.08 4.23
N LEU A 65 -22.08 2.94 3.27
CA LEU A 65 -23.44 3.09 2.73
C LEU A 65 -23.87 1.86 1.92
N SER A 66 -22.98 1.33 1.05
CA SER A 66 -23.29 0.14 0.24
C SER A 66 -23.54 -1.11 1.08
N GLU A 67 -22.87 -1.21 2.22
CA GLU A 67 -23.04 -2.31 3.18
C GLU A 67 -24.17 -2.05 4.21
N ASN A 68 -24.95 -0.97 4.04
CA ASN A 68 -26.03 -0.57 4.94
C ASN A 68 -25.58 -0.33 6.41
N LEU A 69 -24.32 0.02 6.63
CA LEU A 69 -23.77 0.35 7.95
C LEU A 69 -24.14 1.77 8.40
N ILE A 70 -24.39 2.66 7.45
CA ILE A 70 -24.80 4.05 7.69
C ILE A 70 -25.95 4.43 6.76
N SER A 71 -26.72 5.47 7.14
CA SER A 71 -27.76 6.04 6.28
C SER A 71 -27.16 6.96 5.22
N TYR A 72 -27.93 7.22 4.15
CA TYR A 72 -27.56 8.19 3.12
C TYR A 72 -27.21 9.56 3.68
N GLY A 73 -27.96 10.06 4.66
CA GLY A 73 -27.67 11.34 5.32
C GLY A 73 -26.32 11.36 6.03
N HIS A 74 -25.95 10.28 6.71
CA HIS A 74 -24.62 10.17 7.32
C HIS A 74 -23.50 10.12 6.27
N SER A 75 -23.69 9.39 5.18
CA SER A 75 -22.73 9.35 4.08
C SER A 75 -22.45 10.74 3.51
N MET A 76 -23.49 11.53 3.24
CA MET A 76 -23.36 12.90 2.73
C MET A 76 -22.56 13.82 3.67
N VAL A 77 -22.80 13.72 4.98
CA VAL A 77 -22.04 14.48 5.98
C VAL A 77 -20.57 14.09 5.98
N LEU A 78 -20.26 12.80 5.96
CA LEU A 78 -18.89 12.30 5.94
C LEU A 78 -18.17 12.70 4.65
N GLU A 79 -18.80 12.59 3.50
CA GLU A 79 -18.23 13.02 2.22
C GLU A 79 -17.91 14.53 2.23
N GLY A 80 -18.78 15.35 2.81
CA GLY A 80 -18.55 16.79 2.99
C GLY A 80 -17.34 17.09 3.88
N LEU A 81 -17.14 16.32 4.96
CA LEU A 81 -15.99 16.47 5.85
C LEU A 81 -14.67 16.12 5.13
N TYR A 82 -14.64 15.09 4.31
CA TYR A 82 -13.45 14.72 3.52
C TYR A 82 -13.11 15.77 2.44
N ALA A 83 -14.09 16.51 1.95
CA ALA A 83 -13.88 17.54 0.94
C ALA A 83 -13.18 18.80 1.49
N VAL A 84 -13.16 18.99 2.82
CA VAL A 84 -12.57 20.17 3.49
C VAL A 84 -11.30 19.85 4.29
N CYS A 85 -10.87 18.60 4.31
CA CYS A 85 -9.58 18.16 4.86
C CYS A 85 -8.52 18.05 3.79
#